data_47e4a9446325084e477da08f9ed9b446
#
_entry.id   47e4a9446325084e477da08f9ed9b446
#
_cell.length_a   1.000
_cell.length_b   1.000
_cell.length_c   1.000
_cell.angle_alpha   90.00
_cell.angle_beta   90.00
_cell.angle_gamma   90.00
#
_symmetry.space_group_name_H-M   'P 1'
#
loop_
_entity.id
_entity.type
_entity.pdbx_description
1 polymer ?
#
loop_
_entity_poly.entity_id
_entity_poly.type
_entity_poly.pdbx_seq_one_letter_code
_entity_poly.pdbx_strand_id
1 'polypeptide(L)'
;MSVPWRAPPCRELLRSYPSGVFRPYAGVSTAILCFTKTGVGGTDQVWFYDVQADGYSLDDKRNPLLPAEKLSATPREALAEDEHAKNNLPDVLRRWKERDGAERARPRTAQSFCVPKAEIAASGTYDLSLNRYREVEHVHVEHDAPADIIRELREIEAEIAQGLTRLEEMLR
;
A
#
# COMPACT_ATOMS: atom_id res chain seq x y z
N MET A 1 -37.50 -2.76 27.67
CA MET A 1 -37.35 -2.28 26.28
C MET A 1 -35.98 -2.70 25.82
N SER A 2 -35.88 -3.82 25.10
CA SER A 2 -34.64 -4.31 24.54
C SER A 2 -34.36 -3.52 23.28
N VAL A 3 -33.29 -2.72 23.27
CA VAL A 3 -32.77 -2.07 22.06
C VAL A 3 -32.34 -3.19 21.11
N PRO A 4 -32.88 -3.29 19.90
CA PRO A 4 -32.47 -4.32 18.98
C PRO A 4 -31.02 -4.03 18.59
N TRP A 5 -30.13 -4.96 18.86
CA TRP A 5 -28.71 -4.90 18.50
C TRP A 5 -28.60 -4.85 16.96
N ARG A 6 -28.39 -3.66 16.41
CA ARG A 6 -28.08 -3.49 15.00
C ARG A 6 -26.63 -3.91 14.81
N ALA A 7 -26.46 -5.04 14.17
CA ALA A 7 -25.16 -5.48 13.72
C ALA A 7 -24.51 -4.40 12.82
N PRO A 8 -23.27 -4.01 13.07
CA PRO A 8 -22.58 -3.03 12.21
C PRO A 8 -22.48 -3.53 10.78
N PRO A 9 -22.69 -2.68 9.80
CA PRO A 9 -22.89 -3.08 8.39
C PRO A 9 -21.63 -3.52 7.64
N CYS A 10 -20.43 -3.26 8.13
CA CYS A 10 -19.19 -3.68 7.46
C CYS A 10 -18.43 -4.67 8.36
N ARG A 11 -18.45 -5.97 8.02
CA ARG A 11 -17.90 -7.03 8.86
C ARG A 11 -16.73 -7.79 8.24
N GLU A 12 -16.38 -7.50 7.01
CA GLU A 12 -15.29 -8.17 6.31
C GLU A 12 -14.18 -7.18 6.04
N LEU A 13 -12.97 -7.59 6.37
CA LEU A 13 -11.73 -6.86 6.21
C LEU A 13 -10.77 -7.71 5.40
N LEU A 14 -10.28 -7.18 4.31
CA LEU A 14 -9.13 -7.73 3.61
C LEU A 14 -7.92 -6.79 3.79
N ARG A 15 -6.84 -7.31 4.36
CA ARG A 15 -5.53 -6.64 4.43
C ARG A 15 -4.59 -7.32 3.47
N SER A 16 -4.12 -6.62 2.45
CA SER A 16 -3.02 -7.07 1.60
C SER A 16 -1.69 -6.66 2.23
N TYR A 17 -0.74 -7.57 2.27
CA TYR A 17 0.63 -7.32 2.74
C TYR A 17 1.61 -7.52 1.59
N PRO A 18 2.64 -6.67 1.45
CA PRO A 18 3.65 -6.82 0.42
C PRO A 18 4.48 -8.11 0.63
N SER A 19 5.11 -8.56 -0.43
CA SER A 19 6.09 -9.64 -0.33
C SER A 19 7.24 -9.21 0.58
N GLY A 20 7.72 -10.13 1.41
CA GLY A 20 8.82 -9.85 2.35
C GLY A 20 8.40 -9.65 3.81
N VAL A 21 7.12 -9.38 4.11
CA VAL A 21 6.65 -9.24 5.50
C VAL A 21 6.91 -10.51 6.33
N PHE A 22 6.80 -11.69 5.71
CA PHE A 22 7.00 -12.98 6.38
C PHE A 22 8.37 -13.62 6.08
N ARG A 23 9.33 -12.85 5.59
CA ARG A 23 10.70 -13.35 5.42
C ARG A 23 11.34 -13.66 6.78
N PRO A 24 12.24 -14.65 6.87
CA PRO A 24 12.74 -15.50 5.77
C PRO A 24 11.81 -16.65 5.38
N TYR A 25 10.66 -16.85 6.04
CA TYR A 25 9.81 -18.03 5.84
C TYR A 25 9.03 -18.02 4.53
N ALA A 26 8.55 -16.86 4.10
CA ALA A 26 7.80 -16.70 2.86
C ALA A 26 8.10 -15.38 2.16
N GLY A 27 8.40 -15.45 0.87
CA GLY A 27 8.67 -14.29 0.01
C GLY A 27 7.48 -13.86 -0.85
N VAL A 28 6.26 -14.31 -0.54
CA VAL A 28 5.05 -14.00 -1.30
C VAL A 28 4.23 -12.91 -0.62
N SER A 29 3.47 -12.16 -1.39
CA SER A 29 2.43 -11.28 -0.86
C SER A 29 1.32 -12.12 -0.22
N THR A 30 0.79 -11.64 0.88
CA THR A 30 -0.25 -12.35 1.64
C THR A 30 -1.43 -11.43 1.92
N ALA A 31 -2.56 -12.03 2.23
CA ALA A 31 -3.75 -11.29 2.64
C ALA A 31 -4.32 -11.89 3.94
N ILE A 32 -4.82 -11.03 4.81
CA ILE A 32 -5.54 -11.44 6.03
C ILE A 32 -7.00 -11.08 5.85
N LEU A 33 -7.86 -12.09 5.84
CA LEU A 33 -9.30 -11.93 5.82
C LEU A 33 -9.87 -12.05 7.24
N CYS A 34 -10.48 -10.96 7.72
CA CYS A 34 -11.19 -10.95 8.99
C CYS A 34 -12.70 -10.86 8.73
N PHE A 35 -13.47 -11.80 9.26
CA PHE A 35 -14.92 -11.83 9.09
C PHE A 35 -15.63 -12.28 10.35
N THR A 36 -16.89 -11.92 10.47
CA THR A 36 -17.75 -12.41 11.56
C THR A 36 -18.78 -13.36 11.00
N LYS A 37 -18.74 -14.63 11.41
CA LYS A 37 -19.73 -15.63 11.04
C LYS A 37 -21.04 -15.36 11.80
N THR A 38 -22.10 -14.96 11.10
CA THR A 38 -23.41 -14.64 11.70
C THR A 38 -24.48 -15.67 11.42
N GLY A 39 -24.28 -16.56 10.46
CA GLY A 39 -25.27 -17.56 10.02
C GLY A 39 -26.40 -17.01 9.12
N VAL A 40 -26.58 -15.69 9.08
CA VAL A 40 -27.68 -15.03 8.34
C VAL A 40 -27.17 -14.05 7.25
N GLY A 41 -25.87 -13.99 7.01
CA GLY A 41 -25.26 -12.97 6.16
C GLY A 41 -25.21 -11.61 6.90
N GLY A 42 -25.08 -10.51 6.18
CA GLY A 42 -25.18 -9.18 6.79
C GLY A 42 -24.05 -8.23 6.47
N THR A 43 -23.20 -8.57 5.52
CA THR A 43 -22.21 -7.63 4.97
C THR A 43 -22.74 -7.04 3.67
N ASP A 44 -22.87 -5.72 3.63
CA ASP A 44 -23.25 -4.98 2.40
C ASP A 44 -22.01 -4.50 1.64
N GLN A 45 -20.90 -4.32 2.34
CA GLN A 45 -19.63 -3.84 1.80
C GLN A 45 -18.46 -4.60 2.42
N VAL A 46 -17.41 -4.78 1.64
CA VAL A 46 -16.11 -5.30 2.07
C VAL A 46 -15.12 -4.14 2.09
N TRP A 47 -14.45 -3.95 3.22
CA TRP A 47 -13.42 -2.94 3.36
C TRP A 47 -12.04 -3.53 3.02
N PHE A 48 -11.31 -2.85 2.17
CA PHE A 48 -9.97 -3.20 1.73
C PHE A 48 -8.95 -2.22 2.30
N TYR A 49 -7.78 -2.72 2.65
CA TYR A 49 -6.63 -1.90 3.02
C TYR A 49 -5.35 -2.51 2.45
N ASP A 50 -4.58 -1.70 1.73
CA ASP A 50 -3.28 -2.05 1.18
C ASP A 50 -2.18 -1.69 2.17
N VAL A 51 -1.68 -2.67 2.94
CA VAL A 51 -0.55 -2.46 3.84
C VAL A 51 0.73 -2.51 3.02
N GLN A 52 1.46 -1.42 2.94
CA GLN A 52 2.71 -1.30 2.19
C GLN A 52 3.93 -1.44 3.09
N ALA A 53 3.79 -1.15 4.38
CA ALA A 53 4.87 -1.22 5.36
C ALA A 53 4.33 -1.54 6.76
N ASP A 54 5.08 -2.33 7.50
CA ASP A 54 4.75 -2.80 8.85
C ASP A 54 5.76 -2.35 9.93
N GLY A 55 6.64 -1.41 9.60
CA GLY A 55 7.67 -0.90 10.50
C GLY A 55 9.03 -1.57 10.35
N TYR A 56 9.14 -2.57 9.46
CA TYR A 56 10.38 -3.32 9.25
C TYR A 56 10.77 -3.35 7.77
N SER A 57 12.07 -3.57 7.50
CA SER A 57 12.55 -3.78 6.14
C SER A 57 11.95 -5.07 5.54
N LEU A 58 11.75 -5.07 4.22
CA LEU A 58 11.17 -6.22 3.50
C LEU A 58 12.23 -7.24 3.02
N ASP A 59 13.45 -7.13 3.54
CA ASP A 59 14.54 -8.08 3.32
C ASP A 59 14.54 -9.22 4.34
N ASP A 60 15.48 -10.17 4.20
CA ASP A 60 15.56 -11.34 5.07
C ASP A 60 15.95 -10.99 6.53
N LYS A 61 16.53 -9.81 6.76
CA LYS A 61 16.97 -9.37 8.07
C LYS A 61 15.86 -8.74 8.90
N ARG A 62 14.81 -8.22 8.23
CA ARG A 62 13.67 -7.58 8.91
C ARG A 62 14.10 -6.53 9.93
N ASN A 63 15.02 -5.64 9.54
CA ASN A 63 15.49 -4.57 10.42
C ASN A 63 14.38 -3.56 10.70
N PRO A 64 14.25 -3.05 11.94
CA PRO A 64 13.30 -2.01 12.26
C PRO A 64 13.63 -0.72 11.48
N LEU A 65 12.62 -0.10 10.89
CA LEU A 65 12.74 1.18 10.15
C LEU A 65 12.40 2.39 11.02
N LEU A 66 11.93 2.15 12.24
CA LEU A 66 11.52 3.15 13.22
C LEU A 66 12.01 2.75 14.61
N PRO A 67 12.12 3.68 15.55
CA PRO A 67 12.36 3.39 16.96
C PRO A 67 11.30 2.44 17.54
N ALA A 68 11.66 1.67 18.56
CA ALA A 68 10.79 0.65 19.16
C ALA A 68 9.44 1.23 19.68
N GLU A 69 9.45 2.47 20.13
CA GLU A 69 8.28 3.21 20.63
C GLU A 69 7.26 3.50 19.55
N LYS A 70 7.70 3.54 18.29
CA LYS A 70 6.89 3.83 17.09
C LYS A 70 6.54 2.58 16.27
N LEU A 71 7.04 1.42 16.65
CA LEU A 71 6.67 0.15 16.04
C LEU A 71 5.32 -0.33 16.57
N SER A 72 4.73 -1.31 15.90
CA SER A 72 3.43 -1.91 16.20
C SER A 72 2.21 -1.12 15.68
N ALA A 73 1.04 -1.73 15.84
CA ALA A 73 -0.26 -1.14 15.48
C ALA A 73 -0.76 -0.11 16.50
N THR A 74 -0.22 -0.16 17.73
CA THR A 74 -0.52 0.79 18.82
C THR A 74 0.79 1.33 19.39
N PRO A 75 1.48 2.22 18.66
CA PRO A 75 2.75 2.75 19.10
C PRO A 75 2.60 3.60 20.37
N ARG A 76 3.64 3.65 21.19
CA ARG A 76 3.67 4.50 22.39
C ARG A 76 3.83 5.97 22.04
N GLU A 77 4.53 6.26 20.95
CA GLU A 77 4.68 7.59 20.39
C GLU A 77 3.97 7.69 19.05
N ALA A 78 3.30 8.82 18.79
CA ALA A 78 2.64 9.04 17.51
C ALA A 78 3.67 9.09 16.37
N LEU A 79 3.29 8.56 15.22
CA LEU A 79 4.09 8.65 14.00
C LEU A 79 3.98 10.07 13.43
N ALA A 80 5.10 10.58 12.93
CA ALA A 80 5.10 11.76 12.07
C ALA A 80 4.51 11.43 10.69
N GLU A 81 4.13 12.45 9.93
CA GLU A 81 3.45 12.26 8.64
C GLU A 81 4.28 11.44 7.64
N ASP A 82 5.58 11.68 7.59
CA ASP A 82 6.53 10.96 6.75
C ASP A 82 6.81 9.53 7.22
N GLU A 83 6.58 9.22 8.49
CA GLU A 83 6.78 7.89 9.07
C GLU A 83 5.64 6.92 8.74
N HIS A 84 4.48 7.45 8.29
CA HIS A 84 3.37 6.60 7.83
C HIS A 84 3.79 5.66 6.69
N ALA A 85 4.66 6.10 5.80
CA ALA A 85 5.21 5.28 4.72
C ALA A 85 6.04 4.08 5.23
N LYS A 86 6.55 4.14 6.46
CA LYS A 86 7.36 3.09 7.10
C LYS A 86 6.52 2.14 7.96
N ASN A 87 5.38 2.61 8.51
CA ASN A 87 4.49 1.80 9.34
C ASN A 87 3.03 2.22 9.15
N ASN A 88 2.27 1.41 8.40
CA ASN A 88 0.85 1.66 8.16
C ASN A 88 -0.07 1.09 9.24
N LEU A 89 0.42 0.25 10.15
CA LEU A 89 -0.42 -0.49 11.11
C LEU A 89 -1.29 0.40 12.00
N PRO A 90 -0.81 1.55 12.52
CA PRO A 90 -1.65 2.47 13.29
C PRO A 90 -2.80 3.05 12.46
N ASP A 91 -2.53 3.40 11.19
CA ASP A 91 -3.57 3.91 10.29
C ASP A 91 -4.61 2.84 9.95
N VAL A 92 -4.20 1.58 9.77
CA VAL A 92 -5.13 0.45 9.61
C VAL A 92 -6.13 0.40 10.76
N LEU A 93 -5.65 0.49 12.01
CA LEU A 93 -6.53 0.43 13.19
C LEU A 93 -7.45 1.64 13.29
N ARG A 94 -6.96 2.83 12.98
CA ARG A 94 -7.75 4.06 12.96
C ARG A 94 -8.88 3.96 11.95
N ARG A 95 -8.56 3.63 10.70
CA ARG A 95 -9.53 3.51 9.60
C ARG A 95 -10.50 2.35 9.80
N TRP A 96 -10.05 1.27 10.39
CA TRP A 96 -10.95 0.17 10.76
C TRP A 96 -12.07 0.61 11.68
N LYS A 97 -11.82 1.53 12.61
CA LYS A 97 -12.85 2.08 13.48
C LYS A 97 -13.84 2.99 12.72
N GLU A 98 -13.39 3.62 11.64
CA GLU A 98 -14.15 4.53 10.78
C GLU A 98 -14.81 3.84 9.57
N ARG A 99 -14.65 2.53 9.42
CA ARG A 99 -15.07 1.75 8.24
C ARG A 99 -16.57 1.86 7.92
N ASP A 100 -17.40 2.09 8.92
CA ASP A 100 -18.86 2.23 8.78
C ASP A 100 -19.29 3.68 8.46
N GLY A 101 -18.36 4.61 8.50
CA GLY A 101 -18.56 6.05 8.26
C GLY A 101 -17.73 6.57 7.09
N ALA A 102 -16.68 7.34 7.40
CA ALA A 102 -15.88 8.06 6.42
C ALA A 102 -15.20 7.16 5.36
N GLU A 103 -14.83 5.95 5.72
CA GLU A 103 -14.17 5.01 4.81
C GLU A 103 -15.05 4.57 3.62
N ARG A 104 -16.38 4.61 3.76
CA ARG A 104 -17.31 4.26 2.66
C ARG A 104 -17.27 5.22 1.48
N ALA A 105 -16.93 6.46 1.74
CA ALA A 105 -16.87 7.52 0.72
C ALA A 105 -15.47 7.68 0.10
N ARG A 106 -14.50 6.88 0.51
CA ARG A 106 -13.13 7.00 -0.01
C ARG A 106 -13.03 6.49 -1.45
N PRO A 107 -12.25 7.18 -2.30
CA PRO A 107 -12.02 6.74 -3.67
C PRO A 107 -11.19 5.44 -3.68
N ARG A 108 -11.34 4.66 -4.72
CA ARG A 108 -10.60 3.39 -4.90
C ARG A 108 -9.12 3.57 -5.27
N THR A 109 -8.72 4.79 -5.55
CA THR A 109 -7.30 5.18 -5.69
C THR A 109 -6.59 5.30 -4.35
N ALA A 110 -7.35 5.44 -3.26
CA ALA A 110 -6.79 5.54 -1.91
C ALA A 110 -6.25 4.21 -1.39
N GLN A 111 -5.41 4.25 -0.36
CA GLN A 111 -4.82 3.07 0.28
C GLN A 111 -5.87 2.17 0.96
N SER A 112 -7.02 2.73 1.36
CA SER A 112 -8.18 1.98 1.85
C SER A 112 -9.46 2.45 1.18
N PHE A 113 -10.37 1.53 0.93
CA PHE A 113 -11.66 1.78 0.30
C PHE A 113 -12.65 0.65 0.58
N CYS A 114 -13.93 0.91 0.30
CA CYS A 114 -14.99 -0.08 0.41
C CYS A 114 -15.50 -0.51 -0.96
N VAL A 115 -15.84 -1.80 -1.10
CA VAL A 115 -16.45 -2.36 -2.31
C VAL A 115 -17.81 -2.97 -1.95
N PRO A 116 -18.89 -2.64 -2.67
CA PRO A 116 -20.18 -3.24 -2.46
C PRO A 116 -20.16 -4.76 -2.70
N LYS A 117 -20.78 -5.52 -1.81
CA LYS A 117 -20.91 -6.98 -1.95
C LYS A 117 -21.53 -7.39 -3.30
N ALA A 118 -22.49 -6.62 -3.79
CA ALA A 118 -23.14 -6.89 -5.07
C ALA A 118 -22.15 -6.91 -6.24
N GLU A 119 -21.15 -6.01 -6.22
CA GLU A 119 -20.10 -5.96 -7.24
C GLU A 119 -19.17 -7.19 -7.15
N ILE A 120 -18.79 -7.57 -5.93
CA ILE A 120 -17.98 -8.78 -5.69
C ILE A 120 -18.73 -10.03 -6.17
N ALA A 121 -20.01 -10.14 -5.85
CA ALA A 121 -20.87 -11.26 -6.24
C ALA A 121 -21.12 -11.30 -7.77
N ALA A 122 -21.17 -10.16 -8.45
CA ALA A 122 -21.39 -10.09 -9.90
C ALA A 122 -20.31 -10.82 -10.70
N SER A 123 -19.12 -11.00 -10.15
CA SER A 123 -18.04 -11.78 -10.78
C SER A 123 -18.31 -13.29 -10.81
N GLY A 124 -19.26 -13.79 -10.02
CA GLY A 124 -19.56 -15.21 -9.83
C GLY A 124 -18.50 -16.01 -9.06
N THR A 125 -17.30 -15.46 -8.94
CA THR A 125 -16.14 -16.12 -8.26
C THR A 125 -15.89 -15.61 -6.86
N TYR A 126 -16.56 -14.50 -6.44
CA TYR A 126 -16.31 -13.82 -5.18
C TYR A 126 -14.82 -13.49 -4.94
N ASP A 127 -14.14 -13.09 -6.01
CA ASP A 127 -12.72 -12.75 -5.96
C ASP A 127 -12.52 -11.53 -5.05
N LEU A 128 -11.66 -11.69 -4.03
CA LEU A 128 -11.31 -10.65 -3.07
C LEU A 128 -9.91 -10.07 -3.31
N SER A 129 -9.34 -10.24 -4.49
CA SER A 129 -8.05 -9.65 -4.83
C SER A 129 -8.15 -8.12 -4.85
N LEU A 130 -7.35 -7.43 -4.04
CA LEU A 130 -7.36 -5.97 -3.90
C LEU A 130 -7.17 -5.27 -5.25
N ASN A 131 -6.24 -5.76 -6.07
CA ASN A 131 -5.90 -5.17 -7.36
C ASN A 131 -7.05 -5.18 -8.37
N ARG A 132 -8.05 -6.02 -8.18
CA ARG A 132 -9.24 -6.10 -9.04
C ARG A 132 -10.14 -4.87 -8.87
N TYR A 133 -10.17 -4.31 -7.66
CA TYR A 133 -11.09 -3.21 -7.30
C TYR A 133 -10.38 -1.88 -7.12
N ARG A 134 -9.06 -1.90 -7.04
CA ARG A 134 -8.25 -0.69 -6.93
C ARG A 134 -8.22 0.03 -8.26
N GLU A 135 -8.48 1.32 -8.21
CA GLU A 135 -8.29 2.23 -9.34
C GLU A 135 -6.90 2.86 -9.24
N VAL A 136 -6.24 2.97 -10.38
CA VAL A 136 -4.93 3.63 -10.49
C VAL A 136 -5.14 4.92 -11.25
N GLU A 137 -4.76 6.04 -10.64
CA GLU A 137 -4.68 7.30 -11.37
C GLU A 137 -3.50 7.22 -12.34
N HIS A 138 -3.81 7.20 -13.63
CA HIS A 138 -2.80 7.33 -14.66
C HIS A 138 -2.43 8.80 -14.77
N VAL A 139 -1.37 9.20 -14.06
CA VAL A 139 -0.73 10.49 -14.31
C VAL A 139 -0.09 10.40 -15.68
N HIS A 140 -0.55 11.21 -16.63
CA HIS A 140 0.09 11.33 -17.93
C HIS A 140 1.45 12.02 -17.71
N VAL A 141 2.51 11.22 -17.67
CA VAL A 141 3.88 11.74 -17.66
C VAL A 141 4.23 12.05 -19.11
N GLU A 142 4.43 13.33 -19.41
CA GLU A 142 5.04 13.73 -20.67
C GLU A 142 6.49 13.26 -20.63
N HIS A 143 6.81 12.33 -21.50
CA HIS A 143 8.17 11.85 -21.69
C HIS A 143 8.81 12.66 -22.82
N ASP A 144 10.07 13.04 -22.64
CA ASP A 144 10.85 13.67 -23.68
C ASP A 144 10.94 12.76 -24.90
N ALA A 145 10.94 13.35 -26.08
CA ALA A 145 11.06 12.56 -27.29
C ALA A 145 12.36 11.75 -27.27
N PRO A 146 12.36 10.48 -27.72
CA PRO A 146 13.58 9.65 -27.73
C PRO A 146 14.78 10.30 -28.42
N ALA A 147 14.52 11.15 -29.44
CA ALA A 147 15.55 11.90 -30.13
C ALA A 147 16.22 12.95 -29.23
N ASP A 148 15.48 13.57 -28.32
CA ASP A 148 16.03 14.56 -27.39
C ASP A 148 16.86 13.89 -26.32
N ILE A 149 16.41 12.76 -25.79
CA ILE A 149 17.18 11.93 -24.85
C ILE A 149 18.50 11.47 -25.48
N ILE A 150 18.47 11.02 -26.72
CA ILE A 150 19.72 10.60 -27.46
C ILE A 150 20.64 11.79 -27.64
N ARG A 151 20.11 12.98 -27.91
CA ARG A 151 20.95 14.18 -28.05
C ARG A 151 21.65 14.51 -26.74
N GLU A 152 20.92 14.55 -25.62
CA GLU A 152 21.49 14.80 -24.29
C GLU A 152 22.55 13.76 -23.89
N LEU A 153 22.31 12.48 -24.18
CA LEU A 153 23.29 11.43 -23.93
C LEU A 153 24.59 11.68 -24.71
N ARG A 154 24.52 12.09 -25.98
CA ARG A 154 25.70 12.41 -26.79
C ARG A 154 26.47 13.62 -26.27
N GLU A 155 25.77 14.63 -25.75
CA GLU A 155 26.39 15.80 -25.13
C GLU A 155 27.19 15.39 -23.88
N ILE A 156 26.59 14.57 -23.01
CA ILE A 156 27.24 14.03 -21.81
C ILE A 156 28.45 13.15 -22.17
N GLU A 157 28.34 12.29 -23.19
CA GLU A 157 29.47 11.48 -23.66
C GLU A 157 30.64 12.35 -24.14
N ALA A 158 30.35 13.45 -24.84
CA ALA A 158 31.37 14.38 -25.28
C ALA A 158 32.07 15.10 -24.11
N GLU A 159 31.29 15.50 -23.06
CA GLU A 159 31.87 16.09 -21.85
C GLU A 159 32.75 15.10 -21.10
N ILE A 160 32.34 13.84 -20.99
CA ILE A 160 33.13 12.77 -20.36
C ILE A 160 34.47 12.58 -21.16
N ALA A 161 34.40 12.52 -22.49
CA ALA A 161 35.61 12.37 -23.32
C ALA A 161 36.58 13.52 -23.14
N GLN A 162 36.09 14.77 -23.06
CA GLN A 162 36.91 15.93 -22.77
C GLN A 162 37.54 15.88 -21.39
N GLY A 163 36.74 15.45 -20.37
CA GLY A 163 37.24 15.28 -19.01
C GLY A 163 38.37 14.26 -18.92
N LEU A 164 38.22 13.12 -19.59
CA LEU A 164 39.25 12.08 -19.67
C LEU A 164 40.52 12.58 -20.34
N THR A 165 40.41 13.32 -21.45
CA THR A 165 41.55 13.91 -22.13
C THR A 165 42.35 14.88 -21.23
N ARG A 166 41.61 15.72 -20.46
CA ARG A 166 42.25 16.62 -19.46
C ARG A 166 42.99 15.86 -18.37
N LEU A 167 42.41 14.78 -17.88
CA LEU A 167 43.05 13.94 -16.87
C LEU A 167 44.33 13.27 -17.42
N GLU A 168 44.30 12.79 -18.65
CA GLU A 168 45.48 12.21 -19.30
C GLU A 168 46.60 13.25 -19.48
N GLU A 169 46.26 14.51 -19.80
CA GLU A 169 47.23 15.61 -19.91
C GLU A 169 47.85 15.96 -18.54
N MET A 170 47.07 15.89 -17.45
CA MET A 170 47.55 16.17 -16.10
C MET A 170 48.45 15.05 -15.53
N LEU A 171 48.36 13.85 -16.05
CA LEU A 171 49.15 12.70 -15.60
C LEU A 171 50.48 12.52 -16.40
N ARG A 172 50.73 13.36 -17.39
CA ARG A 172 52.00 13.42 -18.15
C ARG A 172 52.95 14.43 -17.56
#